data_4004706b9fe3d6fd4a0ba896d8774be6
#
_entry.id   4004706b9fe3d6fd4a0ba896d8774be6
#
_cell.length_a   1.000
_cell.length_b   1.000
_cell.length_c   1.000
_cell.angle_alpha   90.00
_cell.angle_beta   90.00
_cell.angle_gamma   90.00
#
_symmetry.space_group_name_H-M   'P 1'
#
loop_
_entity.id
_entity.type
_entity.pdbx_description
1 polymer ?
#
loop_
_entity_poly.entity_id
_entity_poly.type
_entity_poly.pdbx_seq_one_letter_code
_entity_poly.pdbx_strand_id
1 'polypeptide(L)'
;MINLTRLWTGQAQPADNLRYGHGHASPHSARARRPIVVWNITRTCNLRCVHCYSDSMAMKYPGELTWEQMQDVVGDLAAYKIPSLLLSGGEPLIHPRFFDLVELASRAGLKLTISTNGTLITPEKAALLKAANVAYVGISLDGIGAIHDQFRGKEGAFDAAVRGFRNCHEVGQKTGLRLTLTRHNVENIEQILDFIEEQEIQRVCFYHLVPAGRGAELQVLEPDAARGAIDTLIARVEDWHAQGIDREVLTVTQPADGAYLLVRMECENHPNLEQARQLLGWNGGGANSSGRGIANIDTQGNVHPDQFWQDVVLGNVKRMPFSKIWEGGNELSAPILDEIRSIGMLSVDERRERMHGRCADCQWFKVCGGGFRTRAAFANGDLWGSDPGCYLNDEEVGAEPVAC
;
A
#
# COMPACT_ATOMS: atom_id res chain seq x y z
N MET A 1 -0.91 5.98 1.73
CA MET A 1 -2.24 5.37 2.04
C MET A 1 -3.11 6.47 2.62
N ILE A 2 -4.20 6.78 1.95
CA ILE A 2 -5.20 7.78 2.32
C ILE A 2 -6.41 7.04 2.89
N ASN A 3 -6.91 7.43 4.03
CA ASN A 3 -8.13 6.86 4.62
C ASN A 3 -9.31 7.79 4.30
N LEU A 4 -10.07 7.45 3.25
CA LEU A 4 -11.22 8.25 2.80
C LEU A 4 -12.27 8.34 3.90
N THR A 5 -12.61 7.23 4.56
CA THR A 5 -13.58 7.22 5.66
C THR A 5 -13.17 8.19 6.76
N ARG A 6 -11.92 8.11 7.26
CA ARG A 6 -11.43 8.98 8.33
C ARG A 6 -11.48 10.46 7.95
N LEU A 7 -11.03 10.78 6.75
CA LEU A 7 -10.91 12.16 6.30
C LEU A 7 -12.28 12.76 6.01
N TRP A 8 -13.17 12.01 5.35
CA TRP A 8 -14.50 12.48 4.97
C TRP A 8 -15.45 12.54 6.16
N THR A 9 -15.55 11.47 6.95
CA THR A 9 -16.54 11.38 8.04
C THR A 9 -16.03 11.89 9.40
N GLY A 10 -14.74 12.07 9.56
CA GLY A 10 -14.12 12.37 10.85
C GLY A 10 -13.98 11.16 11.78
N GLN A 11 -14.48 9.98 11.40
CA GLN A 11 -14.50 8.79 12.23
C GLN A 11 -13.11 8.15 12.37
N ALA A 12 -12.57 8.13 13.59
CA ALA A 12 -11.25 7.59 13.86
C ALA A 12 -11.24 6.06 13.91
N GLN A 13 -10.20 5.46 13.30
CA GLN A 13 -9.93 4.04 13.33
C GLN A 13 -8.63 3.73 14.09
N PRO A 14 -8.50 2.58 14.78
CA PRO A 14 -7.29 2.25 15.55
C PRO A 14 -5.99 2.26 14.73
N ALA A 15 -6.07 1.97 13.42
CA ALA A 15 -4.93 1.97 12.53
C ALA A 15 -4.48 3.38 12.10
N ASP A 16 -5.28 4.42 12.36
CA ASP A 16 -4.95 5.80 12.01
C ASP A 16 -3.76 6.35 12.79
N ASN A 17 -3.49 5.78 13.97
CA ASN A 17 -2.30 6.12 14.75
C ASN A 17 -0.99 5.88 13.98
N LEU A 18 -0.95 4.89 13.09
CA LEU A 18 0.20 4.64 12.23
C LEU A 18 0.25 5.58 11.01
N ARG A 19 -0.90 6.12 10.59
CA ARG A 19 -1.03 6.96 9.40
C ARG A 19 -0.88 8.43 9.71
N TYR A 20 -1.55 8.89 10.76
CA TYR A 20 -1.70 10.32 11.06
C TYR A 20 -1.02 10.73 12.37
N GLY A 21 -0.47 9.79 13.15
CA GLY A 21 0.26 10.03 14.40
C GLY A 21 -0.57 10.69 15.51
N HIS A 22 -0.03 10.67 16.73
CA HIS A 22 -0.52 11.50 17.81
C HIS A 22 0.49 12.61 18.08
N GLY A 23 0.16 13.80 17.75
CA GLY A 23 0.50 15.15 18.18
C GLY A 23 1.89 15.53 18.68
N HIS A 24 2.85 14.66 18.92
CA HIS A 24 4.12 15.01 19.59
C HIS A 24 5.41 14.49 18.94
N ALA A 25 5.33 13.66 17.90
CA ALA A 25 6.54 13.30 17.14
C ALA A 25 6.67 14.23 15.94
N SER A 26 7.75 15.02 15.92
CA SER A 26 8.08 15.82 14.74
C SER A 26 8.04 14.95 13.48
N PRO A 27 7.30 15.35 12.44
CA PRO A 27 7.27 14.60 11.17
C PRO A 27 8.67 14.50 10.52
N HIS A 28 9.63 15.24 11.02
CA HIS A 28 10.94 15.48 10.41
C HIS A 28 12.03 14.48 10.78
N SER A 29 11.84 13.58 11.75
CA SER A 29 12.84 12.54 12.00
C SER A 29 12.58 11.28 11.17
N ALA A 30 12.76 11.36 9.86
CA ALA A 30 12.70 10.20 8.98
C ALA A 30 13.64 9.06 9.42
N ARG A 31 14.77 9.39 10.03
CA ARG A 31 15.70 8.44 10.66
C ARG A 31 15.15 7.78 11.93
N ALA A 32 14.19 8.41 12.62
CA ALA A 32 13.58 7.86 13.83
C ALA A 32 12.36 6.96 13.53
N ARG A 33 11.83 6.98 12.31
CA ARG A 33 10.69 6.16 11.92
C ARG A 33 11.16 4.78 11.46
N ARG A 34 10.80 3.76 12.23
CA ARG A 34 10.98 2.38 11.80
C ARG A 34 9.88 2.04 10.78
N PRO A 35 10.23 1.38 9.67
CA PRO A 35 9.28 1.12 8.60
C PRO A 35 8.35 -0.06 8.92
N ILE A 36 7.18 -0.08 8.30
CA ILE A 36 6.46 -1.30 8.05
C ILE A 36 7.28 -2.08 7.02
N VAL A 37 7.58 -3.35 7.31
CA VAL A 37 8.35 -4.19 6.39
C VAL A 37 7.40 -5.11 5.64
N VAL A 38 7.40 -5.00 4.31
CA VAL A 38 6.78 -5.96 3.40
C VAL A 38 7.83 -7.02 3.06
N TRP A 39 7.56 -8.27 3.40
CA TRP A 39 8.49 -9.34 3.09
C TRP A 39 7.89 -10.33 2.11
N ASN A 40 8.44 -10.37 0.91
CA ASN A 40 8.10 -11.34 -0.11
C ASN A 40 8.86 -12.63 0.18
N ILE A 41 8.21 -13.59 0.87
CA ILE A 41 8.89 -14.81 1.36
C ILE A 41 9.10 -15.86 0.28
N THR A 42 8.34 -15.80 -0.81
CA THR A 42 8.49 -16.65 -2.00
C THR A 42 8.01 -15.92 -3.24
N ARG A 43 8.58 -16.23 -4.41
CA ARG A 43 8.09 -15.77 -5.70
C ARG A 43 7.11 -16.77 -6.35
N THR A 44 7.05 -18.01 -5.86
CA THR A 44 6.09 -19.01 -6.34
C THR A 44 4.65 -18.57 -6.06
N CYS A 45 3.77 -18.70 -7.06
CA CYS A 45 2.35 -18.37 -6.94
C CYS A 45 1.49 -19.37 -7.73
N ASN A 46 0.30 -19.70 -7.23
CA ASN A 46 -0.67 -20.54 -7.93
C ASN A 46 -1.55 -19.78 -8.92
N LEU A 47 -1.35 -18.46 -9.07
CA LEU A 47 -2.03 -17.58 -10.01
C LEU A 47 -1.02 -16.90 -10.94
N ARG A 48 -1.54 -16.29 -12.04
CA ARG A 48 -0.74 -15.51 -13.00
C ARG A 48 -1.44 -14.18 -13.33
N CYS A 49 -1.55 -13.33 -12.31
CA CYS A 49 -2.25 -12.05 -12.43
C CYS A 49 -1.58 -11.13 -13.47
N VAL A 50 -2.39 -10.40 -14.25
CA VAL A 50 -1.91 -9.48 -15.29
C VAL A 50 -1.11 -8.29 -14.73
N HIS A 51 -1.40 -7.87 -13.50
CA HIS A 51 -0.76 -6.70 -12.84
C HIS A 51 0.33 -7.08 -11.83
N CYS A 52 0.80 -8.32 -11.82
CA CYS A 52 1.69 -8.80 -10.76
C CYS A 52 3.02 -8.05 -10.73
N TYR A 53 3.25 -7.27 -9.67
CA TYR A 53 4.47 -6.48 -9.50
C TYR A 53 5.73 -7.32 -9.30
N SER A 54 5.60 -8.55 -8.77
CA SER A 54 6.72 -9.47 -8.52
C SER A 54 6.93 -10.49 -9.66
N ASP A 55 6.14 -10.40 -10.72
CA ASP A 55 6.17 -11.31 -11.88
C ASP A 55 6.16 -12.79 -11.45
N SER A 56 5.29 -13.11 -10.50
CA SER A 56 5.15 -14.45 -9.91
C SER A 56 4.33 -15.37 -10.77
N MET A 57 4.65 -16.66 -10.75
CA MET A 57 3.90 -17.73 -11.42
C MET A 57 4.14 -19.09 -10.75
N ALA A 58 3.49 -20.15 -11.26
CA ALA A 58 3.56 -21.49 -10.72
C ALA A 58 4.88 -22.22 -11.10
N MET A 59 5.99 -21.68 -10.61
CA MET A 59 7.31 -22.29 -10.78
C MET A 59 8.18 -22.04 -9.54
N LYS A 60 9.25 -22.83 -9.39
CA LYS A 60 10.25 -22.62 -8.35
C LYS A 60 11.25 -21.57 -8.81
N TYR A 61 11.62 -20.69 -7.90
CA TYR A 61 12.62 -19.64 -8.14
C TYR A 61 13.89 -19.92 -7.32
N PRO A 62 15.09 -19.80 -7.91
CA PRO A 62 16.33 -19.98 -7.18
C PRO A 62 16.64 -18.79 -6.27
N GLY A 63 17.43 -19.04 -5.23
CA GLY A 63 18.02 -18.00 -4.41
C GLY A 63 17.10 -17.45 -3.32
N GLU A 64 15.93 -18.02 -3.07
CA GLU A 64 15.10 -17.68 -1.92
C GLU A 64 15.87 -17.90 -0.60
N LEU A 65 15.45 -17.22 0.47
CA LEU A 65 16.09 -17.34 1.78
C LEU A 65 15.92 -18.74 2.36
N THR A 66 17.00 -19.26 2.98
CA THR A 66 16.92 -20.50 3.76
C THR A 66 16.16 -20.27 5.05
N TRP A 67 15.77 -21.35 5.72
CA TRP A 67 15.07 -21.23 7.00
C TRP A 67 15.91 -20.51 8.06
N GLU A 68 17.19 -20.79 8.14
CA GLU A 68 18.13 -20.14 9.06
C GLU A 68 18.22 -18.64 8.77
N GLN A 69 18.30 -18.25 7.50
CA GLN A 69 18.29 -16.84 7.10
C GLN A 69 16.96 -16.15 7.44
N MET A 70 15.84 -16.85 7.29
CA MET A 70 14.53 -16.32 7.70
C MET A 70 14.46 -16.08 9.22
N GLN A 71 15.05 -17.00 10.02
CA GLN A 71 15.12 -16.84 11.48
C GLN A 71 15.95 -15.61 11.87
N ASP A 72 17.10 -15.41 11.22
CA ASP A 72 17.95 -14.23 11.43
C ASP A 72 17.21 -12.93 11.10
N VAL A 73 16.49 -12.88 9.99
CA VAL A 73 15.67 -11.74 9.60
C VAL A 73 14.60 -11.46 10.66
N VAL A 74 13.86 -12.46 11.12
CA VAL A 74 12.83 -12.27 12.17
C VAL A 74 13.47 -11.73 13.45
N GLY A 75 14.61 -12.27 13.85
CA GLY A 75 15.34 -11.83 15.04
C GLY A 75 15.74 -10.35 14.96
N ASP A 76 16.32 -9.93 13.83
CA ASP A 76 16.72 -8.53 13.60
C ASP A 76 15.52 -7.60 13.55
N LEU A 77 14.45 -7.93 12.81
CA LEU A 77 13.24 -7.12 12.71
C LEU A 77 12.55 -6.93 14.07
N ALA A 78 12.53 -7.98 14.90
CA ALA A 78 11.97 -7.92 16.25
C ALA A 78 12.83 -7.05 17.18
N ALA A 79 14.16 -7.23 17.17
CA ALA A 79 15.11 -6.41 17.94
C ALA A 79 15.05 -4.93 17.49
N TYR A 80 14.89 -4.70 16.19
CA TYR A 80 14.73 -3.36 15.62
C TYR A 80 13.36 -2.75 15.93
N LYS A 81 12.38 -3.55 16.44
CA LYS A 81 11.02 -3.13 16.83
C LYS A 81 10.27 -2.44 15.69
N ILE A 82 10.20 -3.07 14.53
CA ILE A 82 9.36 -2.58 13.44
C ILE A 82 7.89 -2.54 13.86
N PRO A 83 7.07 -1.56 13.37
CA PRO A 83 5.67 -1.43 13.79
C PRO A 83 4.78 -2.56 13.27
N SER A 84 5.11 -3.16 12.13
CA SER A 84 4.38 -4.30 11.56
C SER A 84 5.22 -5.02 10.49
N LEU A 85 5.08 -6.34 10.42
CA LEU A 85 5.59 -7.19 9.37
C LEU A 85 4.43 -7.66 8.48
N LEU A 86 4.47 -7.33 7.19
CA LEU A 86 3.54 -7.83 6.18
C LEU A 86 4.18 -8.99 5.42
N LEU A 87 3.76 -10.21 5.68
CA LEU A 87 4.16 -11.37 4.88
C LEU A 87 3.39 -11.39 3.56
N SER A 88 4.13 -11.44 2.47
CA SER A 88 3.66 -11.39 1.09
C SER A 88 4.55 -12.28 0.20
N GLY A 89 4.47 -12.08 -1.11
CA GLY A 89 5.31 -12.78 -2.08
C GLY A 89 4.58 -12.96 -3.41
N GLY A 90 4.78 -14.11 -4.04
CA GLY A 90 3.82 -14.64 -5.01
C GLY A 90 2.53 -15.00 -4.27
N GLU A 91 2.50 -16.20 -3.69
CA GLU A 91 1.46 -16.55 -2.71
C GLU A 91 2.14 -17.12 -1.44
N PRO A 92 2.09 -16.38 -0.33
CA PRO A 92 2.83 -16.78 0.87
C PRO A 92 2.37 -18.13 1.45
N LEU A 93 1.09 -18.50 1.31
CA LEU A 93 0.55 -19.77 1.81
C LEU A 93 1.04 -21.01 1.03
N ILE A 94 1.79 -20.83 -0.06
CA ILE A 94 2.47 -21.91 -0.78
C ILE A 94 3.81 -22.26 -0.13
N HIS A 95 4.45 -21.30 0.54
CA HIS A 95 5.76 -21.52 1.11
C HIS A 95 5.71 -22.63 2.18
N PRO A 96 6.52 -23.69 2.08
CA PRO A 96 6.41 -24.87 2.96
C PRO A 96 6.60 -24.55 4.44
N ARG A 97 7.36 -23.49 4.75
CA ARG A 97 7.62 -23.03 6.12
C ARG A 97 6.77 -21.83 6.52
N PHE A 98 5.66 -21.56 5.81
CA PHE A 98 4.85 -20.36 6.07
C PHE A 98 4.34 -20.29 7.51
N PHE A 99 3.70 -21.35 8.00
CA PHE A 99 3.14 -21.36 9.36
C PHE A 99 4.22 -21.38 10.44
N ASP A 100 5.36 -22.03 10.17
CA ASP A 100 6.54 -21.98 11.08
C ASP A 100 7.06 -20.53 11.20
N LEU A 101 7.11 -19.81 10.07
CA LEU A 101 7.53 -18.41 10.05
C LEU A 101 6.52 -17.51 10.77
N VAL A 102 5.23 -17.73 10.57
CA VAL A 102 4.15 -17.01 11.28
C VAL A 102 4.27 -17.21 12.78
N GLU A 103 4.46 -18.45 13.23
CA GLU A 103 4.64 -18.79 14.65
C GLU A 103 5.90 -18.14 15.23
N LEU A 104 7.03 -18.25 14.53
CA LEU A 104 8.29 -17.64 14.94
C LEU A 104 8.18 -16.13 15.11
N ALA A 105 7.63 -15.44 14.11
CA ALA A 105 7.49 -14.00 14.12
C ALA A 105 6.48 -13.52 15.19
N SER A 106 5.39 -14.26 15.39
CA SER A 106 4.42 -14.00 16.46
C SER A 106 5.06 -14.14 17.84
N ARG A 107 5.83 -15.23 18.10
CA ARG A 107 6.56 -15.43 19.36
C ARG A 107 7.63 -14.35 19.59
N ALA A 108 8.22 -13.83 18.53
CA ALA A 108 9.17 -12.72 18.60
C ALA A 108 8.48 -11.36 18.89
N GLY A 109 7.16 -11.32 19.04
CA GLY A 109 6.37 -10.12 19.35
C GLY A 109 6.12 -9.19 18.15
N LEU A 110 6.34 -9.65 16.92
CA LEU A 110 6.06 -8.88 15.72
C LEU A 110 4.54 -8.83 15.45
N LYS A 111 4.02 -7.64 15.13
CA LYS A 111 2.64 -7.49 14.64
C LYS A 111 2.55 -7.96 13.21
N LEU A 112 1.95 -9.13 12.99
CA LEU A 112 1.85 -9.76 11.69
C LEU A 112 0.61 -9.31 10.92
N THR A 113 0.81 -9.06 9.64
CA THR A 113 -0.25 -8.94 8.64
C THR A 113 0.12 -9.80 7.42
N ILE A 114 -0.88 -10.24 6.68
CA ILE A 114 -0.66 -11.13 5.52
C ILE A 114 -1.33 -10.53 4.29
N SER A 115 -0.64 -10.61 3.14
CA SER A 115 -1.19 -10.31 1.82
C SER A 115 -1.21 -11.60 1.01
N THR A 116 -2.41 -12.06 0.64
CA THR A 116 -2.64 -13.33 -0.05
C THR A 116 -3.67 -13.16 -1.16
N ASN A 117 -3.67 -14.06 -2.13
CA ASN A 117 -4.76 -14.17 -3.09
C ASN A 117 -6.01 -14.88 -2.51
N GLY A 118 -5.93 -15.39 -1.29
CA GLY A 118 -7.03 -16.00 -0.55
C GLY A 118 -7.44 -17.41 -0.99
N THR A 119 -7.02 -17.87 -2.16
CA THR A 119 -7.51 -19.12 -2.77
C THR A 119 -7.10 -20.38 -2.00
N LEU A 120 -6.11 -20.29 -1.13
CA LEU A 120 -5.56 -21.40 -0.35
C LEU A 120 -5.95 -21.36 1.14
N ILE A 121 -6.81 -20.44 1.56
CA ILE A 121 -7.27 -20.36 2.95
C ILE A 121 -8.38 -21.36 3.17
N THR A 122 -8.01 -22.52 3.72
CA THR A 122 -8.99 -23.53 4.20
C THR A 122 -9.46 -23.16 5.62
N PRO A 123 -10.53 -23.80 6.16
CA PRO A 123 -10.96 -23.60 7.55
C PRO A 123 -9.82 -23.82 8.56
N GLU A 124 -9.01 -24.87 8.35
CA GLU A 124 -7.87 -25.21 9.23
C GLU A 124 -6.80 -24.11 9.18
N LYS A 125 -6.47 -23.60 7.98
CA LYS A 125 -5.51 -22.51 7.82
C LYS A 125 -6.01 -21.21 8.41
N ALA A 126 -7.30 -20.89 8.26
CA ALA A 126 -7.91 -19.74 8.91
C ALA A 126 -7.79 -19.81 10.45
N ALA A 127 -8.07 -20.99 11.01
CA ALA A 127 -7.90 -21.25 12.43
C ALA A 127 -6.45 -21.08 12.90
N LEU A 128 -5.48 -21.58 12.14
CA LEU A 128 -4.04 -21.38 12.43
C LEU A 128 -3.62 -19.91 12.39
N LEU A 129 -4.09 -19.14 11.42
CA LEU A 129 -3.83 -17.68 11.34
C LEU A 129 -4.39 -16.95 12.57
N LYS A 130 -5.61 -17.30 12.97
CA LYS A 130 -6.25 -16.75 14.17
C LYS A 130 -5.51 -17.12 15.44
N ALA A 131 -5.13 -18.39 15.61
CA ALA A 131 -4.40 -18.89 16.78
C ALA A 131 -3.01 -18.25 16.90
N ALA A 132 -2.34 -17.97 15.77
CA ALA A 132 -1.06 -17.26 15.73
C ALA A 132 -1.20 -15.74 15.95
N ASN A 133 -2.41 -15.25 16.25
CA ASN A 133 -2.71 -13.85 16.50
C ASN A 133 -2.31 -12.91 15.34
N VAL A 134 -2.52 -13.38 14.09
CA VAL A 134 -2.33 -12.54 12.90
C VAL A 134 -3.30 -11.36 12.95
N ALA A 135 -2.78 -10.15 12.95
CA ALA A 135 -3.58 -8.94 13.18
C ALA A 135 -4.54 -8.64 12.02
N TYR A 136 -4.19 -9.03 10.79
CA TYR A 136 -4.98 -8.74 9.60
C TYR A 136 -4.57 -9.62 8.43
N VAL A 137 -5.54 -10.13 7.66
CA VAL A 137 -5.36 -10.85 6.40
C VAL A 137 -5.98 -10.05 5.27
N GLY A 138 -5.14 -9.48 4.40
CA GLY A 138 -5.56 -8.79 3.19
C GLY A 138 -5.71 -9.77 2.05
N ILE A 139 -6.94 -9.99 1.60
CA ILE A 139 -7.27 -10.90 0.50
C ILE A 139 -7.49 -10.08 -0.77
N SER A 140 -6.80 -10.48 -1.83
CA SER A 140 -6.85 -9.75 -3.10
C SER A 140 -8.05 -10.19 -3.93
N LEU A 141 -8.85 -9.20 -4.41
CA LEU A 141 -10.00 -9.44 -5.26
C LEU A 141 -10.18 -8.24 -6.21
N ASP A 142 -9.95 -8.43 -7.52
CA ASP A 142 -9.88 -7.34 -8.51
C ASP A 142 -11.09 -7.32 -9.48
N GLY A 143 -12.20 -7.87 -9.08
CA GLY A 143 -13.44 -7.89 -9.86
C GLY A 143 -14.38 -8.95 -9.33
N ILE A 144 -15.55 -9.08 -9.95
CA ILE A 144 -16.56 -10.05 -9.58
C ILE A 144 -16.58 -11.18 -10.63
N GLY A 145 -16.63 -12.44 -10.16
CA GLY A 145 -16.75 -13.62 -11.01
C GLY A 145 -15.68 -13.72 -12.10
N ALA A 146 -16.10 -13.83 -13.35
CA ALA A 146 -15.21 -14.01 -14.50
C ALA A 146 -14.20 -12.87 -14.71
N ILE A 147 -14.53 -11.63 -14.32
CA ILE A 147 -13.60 -10.49 -14.40
C ILE A 147 -12.39 -10.75 -13.50
N HIS A 148 -12.63 -11.19 -12.28
CA HIS A 148 -11.55 -11.56 -11.36
C HIS A 148 -10.71 -12.72 -11.89
N ASP A 149 -11.38 -13.77 -12.38
CA ASP A 149 -10.71 -14.98 -12.89
C ASP A 149 -9.77 -14.66 -14.06
N GLN A 150 -10.24 -13.84 -15.00
CA GLN A 150 -9.42 -13.37 -16.12
C GLN A 150 -8.23 -12.52 -15.64
N PHE A 151 -8.48 -11.59 -14.71
CA PHE A 151 -7.45 -10.73 -14.16
C PHE A 151 -6.39 -11.51 -13.38
N ARG A 152 -6.80 -12.57 -12.68
CA ARG A 152 -5.92 -13.46 -11.92
C ARG A 152 -5.33 -14.61 -12.74
N GLY A 153 -5.78 -14.78 -13.99
CA GLY A 153 -5.30 -15.80 -14.93
C GLY A 153 -5.64 -17.22 -14.48
N LYS A 154 -6.78 -17.42 -13.80
CA LYS A 154 -7.22 -18.73 -13.34
C LYS A 154 -8.74 -18.78 -13.10
N GLU A 155 -9.42 -19.66 -13.80
CA GLU A 155 -10.82 -19.96 -13.58
C GLU A 155 -11.07 -20.48 -12.15
N GLY A 156 -12.17 -20.02 -11.53
CA GLY A 156 -12.55 -20.34 -10.14
C GLY A 156 -11.73 -19.64 -9.06
N ALA A 157 -10.83 -18.71 -9.41
CA ALA A 157 -10.06 -17.94 -8.44
C ALA A 157 -10.96 -17.05 -7.59
N PHE A 158 -12.02 -16.47 -8.19
CA PHE A 158 -13.00 -15.66 -7.47
C PHE A 158 -13.67 -16.43 -6.35
N ASP A 159 -14.31 -17.54 -6.68
CA ASP A 159 -15.02 -18.38 -5.70
C ASP A 159 -14.08 -18.91 -4.61
N ALA A 160 -12.84 -19.24 -4.98
CA ALA A 160 -11.84 -19.69 -4.03
C ALA A 160 -11.42 -18.56 -3.07
N ALA A 161 -11.24 -17.33 -3.54
CA ALA A 161 -10.94 -16.17 -2.70
C ALA A 161 -12.12 -15.82 -1.77
N VAL A 162 -13.37 -15.87 -2.28
CA VAL A 162 -14.58 -15.65 -1.47
C VAL A 162 -14.69 -16.70 -0.35
N ARG A 163 -14.42 -17.98 -0.65
CA ARG A 163 -14.36 -19.02 0.39
C ARG A 163 -13.29 -18.69 1.43
N GLY A 164 -12.13 -18.16 1.01
CA GLY A 164 -11.08 -17.73 1.92
C GLY A 164 -11.53 -16.61 2.88
N PHE A 165 -12.32 -15.64 2.39
CA PHE A 165 -12.96 -14.62 3.24
C PHE A 165 -13.89 -15.25 4.27
N ARG A 166 -14.78 -16.13 3.83
CA ARG A 166 -15.76 -16.81 4.71
C ARG A 166 -15.08 -17.65 5.78
N ASN A 167 -14.08 -18.43 5.42
CA ASN A 167 -13.31 -19.24 6.37
C ASN A 167 -12.62 -18.36 7.45
N CYS A 168 -12.10 -17.20 7.07
CA CYS A 168 -11.55 -16.24 8.02
C CYS A 168 -12.64 -15.64 8.92
N HIS A 169 -13.78 -15.27 8.34
CA HIS A 169 -14.90 -14.70 9.08
C HIS A 169 -15.42 -15.65 10.16
N GLU A 170 -15.61 -16.95 9.81
CA GLU A 170 -16.09 -17.99 10.73
C GLU A 170 -15.24 -18.15 11.98
N VAL A 171 -13.94 -17.93 11.90
CA VAL A 171 -13.03 -17.98 13.08
C VAL A 171 -12.76 -16.60 13.68
N GLY A 172 -13.44 -15.55 13.23
CA GLY A 172 -13.26 -14.18 13.69
C GLY A 172 -11.87 -13.61 13.36
N GLN A 173 -11.21 -14.08 12.30
CA GLN A 173 -9.98 -13.50 11.79
C GLN A 173 -10.29 -12.21 11.04
N LYS A 174 -9.65 -11.10 11.42
CA LYS A 174 -9.81 -9.81 10.72
C LYS A 174 -9.29 -9.91 9.29
N THR A 175 -10.15 -9.57 8.35
CA THR A 175 -9.81 -9.54 6.93
C THR A 175 -10.07 -8.17 6.31
N GLY A 176 -9.64 -8.00 5.09
CA GLY A 176 -10.05 -6.90 4.23
C GLY A 176 -9.71 -7.19 2.79
N LEU A 177 -10.44 -6.53 1.91
CA LEU A 177 -10.28 -6.64 0.48
C LEU A 177 -9.15 -5.73 0.00
N ARG A 178 -8.37 -6.22 -0.95
CA ARG A 178 -7.34 -5.47 -1.68
C ARG A 178 -7.63 -5.55 -3.17
N LEU A 179 -7.75 -4.40 -3.80
CA LEU A 179 -8.07 -4.27 -5.21
C LEU A 179 -7.14 -3.28 -5.89
N THR A 180 -6.65 -3.61 -7.08
CA THR A 180 -5.92 -2.67 -7.92
C THR A 180 -6.86 -2.09 -8.98
N LEU A 181 -7.07 -0.77 -8.94
CA LEU A 181 -7.84 -0.05 -9.95
C LEU A 181 -7.11 -0.07 -11.30
N THR A 182 -7.82 -0.57 -12.30
CA THR A 182 -7.33 -0.68 -13.68
C THR A 182 -8.50 -0.47 -14.65
N ARG A 183 -8.21 -0.33 -15.93
CA ARG A 183 -9.26 -0.25 -16.99
C ARG A 183 -10.17 -1.47 -17.03
N HIS A 184 -9.74 -2.62 -16.50
CA HIS A 184 -10.53 -3.86 -16.52
C HIS A 184 -11.63 -3.90 -15.46
N ASN A 185 -11.52 -3.09 -14.40
CA ASN A 185 -12.43 -3.18 -13.25
C ASN A 185 -13.02 -1.85 -12.78
N VAL A 186 -12.50 -0.72 -13.26
CA VAL A 186 -12.98 0.60 -12.81
C VAL A 186 -14.45 0.84 -13.11
N GLU A 187 -14.95 0.33 -14.25
CA GLU A 187 -16.38 0.43 -14.62
C GLU A 187 -17.30 -0.46 -13.74
N ASN A 188 -16.71 -1.41 -13.03
CA ASN A 188 -17.44 -2.33 -12.15
C ASN A 188 -17.29 -1.99 -10.66
N ILE A 189 -16.82 -0.79 -10.33
CA ILE A 189 -16.51 -0.40 -8.95
C ILE A 189 -17.75 -0.45 -8.04
N GLU A 190 -18.92 -0.08 -8.54
CA GLU A 190 -20.20 -0.16 -7.81
C GLU A 190 -20.53 -1.61 -7.44
N GLN A 191 -20.42 -2.56 -8.38
CA GLN A 191 -20.65 -3.97 -8.11
C GLN A 191 -19.69 -4.54 -7.06
N ILE A 192 -18.45 -4.03 -7.06
CA ILE A 192 -17.44 -4.41 -6.06
C ILE A 192 -17.83 -3.84 -4.68
N LEU A 193 -18.36 -2.61 -4.63
CA LEU A 193 -18.82 -1.99 -3.40
C LEU A 193 -20.06 -2.70 -2.84
N ASP A 194 -20.99 -3.11 -3.70
CA ASP A 194 -22.14 -3.93 -3.31
C ASP A 194 -21.71 -5.27 -2.75
N PHE A 195 -20.75 -5.94 -3.40
CA PHE A 195 -20.16 -7.19 -2.90
C PHE A 195 -19.48 -7.00 -1.53
N ILE A 196 -18.76 -5.89 -1.31
CA ILE A 196 -18.15 -5.55 -0.02
C ILE A 196 -19.23 -5.43 1.06
N GLU A 197 -20.37 -4.87 0.71
CA GLU A 197 -21.52 -4.73 1.60
C GLU A 197 -22.16 -6.09 1.92
N GLU A 198 -22.47 -6.88 0.89
CA GLU A 198 -23.08 -8.21 1.02
C GLU A 198 -22.22 -9.20 1.83
N GLN A 199 -20.90 -9.11 1.69
CA GLN A 199 -19.97 -9.97 2.42
C GLN A 199 -19.49 -9.39 3.74
N GLU A 200 -20.08 -8.26 4.20
CA GLU A 200 -19.76 -7.58 5.45
C GLU A 200 -18.25 -7.28 5.61
N ILE A 201 -17.56 -6.99 4.51
CA ILE A 201 -16.13 -6.69 4.52
C ILE A 201 -15.93 -5.30 5.13
N GLN A 202 -15.28 -5.22 6.29
CA GLN A 202 -15.14 -3.99 7.06
C GLN A 202 -14.01 -3.09 6.59
N ARG A 203 -13.08 -3.61 5.79
CA ARG A 203 -11.91 -2.86 5.31
C ARG A 203 -11.60 -3.16 3.86
N VAL A 204 -11.39 -2.11 3.09
CA VAL A 204 -10.98 -2.23 1.69
C VAL A 204 -9.84 -1.25 1.35
N CYS A 205 -8.90 -1.74 0.55
CA CYS A 205 -7.77 -0.95 0.04
C CYS A 205 -7.81 -0.94 -1.48
N PHE A 206 -8.07 0.21 -2.07
CA PHE A 206 -8.00 0.46 -3.50
C PHE A 206 -6.60 0.96 -3.86
N TYR A 207 -5.86 0.18 -4.62
CA TYR A 207 -4.53 0.53 -5.11
C TYR A 207 -4.64 1.16 -6.49
N HIS A 208 -4.01 2.29 -6.70
CA HIS A 208 -3.74 2.73 -8.06
C HIS A 208 -2.57 1.92 -8.64
N LEU A 209 -2.67 1.55 -9.91
CA LEU A 209 -1.66 0.73 -10.57
C LEU A 209 -0.28 1.37 -10.49
N VAL A 210 0.71 0.55 -10.17
CA VAL A 210 2.13 0.90 -10.29
C VAL A 210 2.72 0.04 -11.42
N PRO A 211 3.39 0.62 -12.41
CA PRO A 211 3.95 -0.10 -13.55
C PRO A 211 5.22 -0.86 -13.15
N ALA A 212 5.05 -1.94 -12.38
CA ALA A 212 6.12 -2.81 -11.92
C ALA A 212 5.81 -4.27 -12.31
N GLY A 213 6.82 -5.07 -12.60
CA GLY A 213 6.68 -6.44 -13.09
C GLY A 213 5.76 -6.52 -14.32
N ARG A 214 4.83 -7.49 -14.38
CA ARG A 214 3.82 -7.55 -15.46
C ARG A 214 2.87 -6.36 -15.49
N GLY A 215 2.69 -5.67 -14.37
CA GLY A 215 1.91 -4.43 -14.30
C GLY A 215 2.49 -3.30 -15.17
N ALA A 216 3.75 -3.38 -15.58
CA ALA A 216 4.38 -2.43 -16.50
C ALA A 216 3.77 -2.45 -17.91
N GLU A 217 3.15 -3.57 -18.29
CA GLU A 217 2.46 -3.71 -19.57
C GLU A 217 1.05 -3.10 -19.55
N LEU A 218 0.54 -2.76 -18.38
CA LEU A 218 -0.77 -2.15 -18.19
C LEU A 218 -0.65 -0.62 -18.16
N GLN A 219 -1.66 0.05 -18.71
CA GLN A 219 -1.75 1.50 -18.62
C GLN A 219 -2.41 1.91 -17.30
N VAL A 220 -1.89 2.97 -16.68
CA VAL A 220 -2.59 3.64 -15.57
C VAL A 220 -3.95 4.16 -16.04
N LEU A 221 -4.88 4.38 -15.11
CA LEU A 221 -6.17 4.97 -15.45
C LEU A 221 -5.99 6.37 -16.03
N GLU A 222 -6.82 6.70 -17.01
CA GLU A 222 -6.96 8.08 -17.46
C GLU A 222 -7.45 8.97 -16.31
N PRO A 223 -7.08 10.25 -16.28
CA PRO A 223 -7.43 11.17 -15.21
C PRO A 223 -8.92 11.15 -14.82
N ASP A 224 -9.82 11.22 -15.81
CA ASP A 224 -11.26 11.24 -15.57
C ASP A 224 -11.77 9.92 -14.96
N ALA A 225 -11.25 8.78 -15.42
CA ALA A 225 -11.62 7.49 -14.85
C ALA A 225 -11.10 7.31 -13.42
N ALA A 226 -9.88 7.81 -13.13
CA ALA A 226 -9.34 7.79 -11.78
C ALA A 226 -10.15 8.70 -10.85
N ARG A 227 -10.51 9.90 -11.31
CA ARG A 227 -11.34 10.87 -10.60
C ARG A 227 -12.73 10.29 -10.30
N GLY A 228 -13.40 9.75 -11.32
CA GLY A 228 -14.74 9.13 -11.17
C GLY A 228 -14.72 7.95 -10.19
N ALA A 229 -13.64 7.14 -10.18
CA ALA A 229 -13.50 6.08 -9.20
C ALA A 229 -13.43 6.62 -7.75
N ILE A 230 -12.64 7.69 -7.52
CA ILE A 230 -12.55 8.30 -6.18
C ILE A 230 -13.88 8.95 -5.78
N ASP A 231 -14.59 9.59 -6.70
CA ASP A 231 -15.92 10.16 -6.46
C ASP A 231 -16.92 9.09 -6.02
N THR A 232 -16.94 7.95 -6.72
CA THR A 232 -17.76 6.80 -6.35
C THR A 232 -17.42 6.27 -4.96
N LEU A 233 -16.13 6.19 -4.62
CA LEU A 233 -15.69 5.74 -3.28
C LEU A 233 -16.13 6.72 -2.19
N ILE A 234 -16.02 8.02 -2.43
CA ILE A 234 -16.45 9.07 -1.48
C ILE A 234 -17.95 9.00 -1.26
N ALA A 235 -18.75 8.95 -2.32
CA ALA A 235 -20.20 8.85 -2.25
C ALA A 235 -20.65 7.62 -1.44
N ARG A 236 -20.03 6.44 -1.69
CA ARG A 236 -20.34 5.22 -0.94
C ARG A 236 -19.92 5.30 0.53
N VAL A 237 -18.80 5.96 0.84
CA VAL A 237 -18.37 6.22 2.23
C VAL A 237 -19.40 7.09 2.95
N GLU A 238 -19.92 8.11 2.29
CA GLU A 238 -20.95 8.98 2.83
C GLU A 238 -22.25 8.23 3.09
N ASP A 239 -22.71 7.42 2.14
CA ASP A 239 -23.90 6.58 2.27
C ASP A 239 -23.78 5.60 3.44
N TRP A 240 -22.66 4.89 3.56
CA TRP A 240 -22.41 3.99 4.68
C TRP A 240 -22.38 4.71 6.02
N HIS A 241 -21.74 5.87 6.08
CA HIS A 241 -21.70 6.68 7.30
C HIS A 241 -23.10 7.14 7.72
N ALA A 242 -23.91 7.61 6.76
CA ALA A 242 -25.30 8.01 7.02
C ALA A 242 -26.17 6.86 7.54
N GLN A 243 -25.88 5.64 7.13
CA GLN A 243 -26.54 4.41 7.60
C GLN A 243 -25.96 3.85 8.91
N GLY A 244 -24.92 4.47 9.48
CA GLY A 244 -24.22 3.98 10.66
C GLY A 244 -23.36 2.75 10.41
N ILE A 245 -23.00 2.48 9.17
CA ILE A 245 -22.14 1.35 8.77
C ILE A 245 -20.67 1.78 8.85
N ASP A 246 -19.91 1.10 9.72
CA ASP A 246 -18.48 1.38 9.92
C ASP A 246 -17.63 0.54 8.97
N ARG A 247 -17.18 1.16 7.86
CA ARG A 247 -16.23 0.55 6.91
C ARG A 247 -15.05 1.46 6.66
N GLU A 248 -13.86 0.86 6.64
CA GLU A 248 -12.61 1.57 6.38
C GLU A 248 -12.26 1.47 4.89
N VAL A 249 -12.41 2.57 4.16
CA VAL A 249 -12.04 2.71 2.74
C VAL A 249 -10.73 3.45 2.62
N LEU A 250 -9.78 2.80 2.00
CA LEU A 250 -8.40 3.29 1.86
C LEU A 250 -8.00 3.34 0.39
N THR A 251 -7.28 4.40 0.00
CA THR A 251 -6.56 4.43 -1.27
C THR A 251 -5.05 4.36 -1.06
N VAL A 252 -4.35 3.73 -2.00
CA VAL A 252 -2.93 3.40 -1.86
C VAL A 252 -2.21 3.71 -3.18
N THR A 253 -0.94 4.10 -3.07
CA THR A 253 -0.05 4.42 -4.21
C THR A 253 -0.43 5.65 -5.03
N GLN A 254 -1.41 6.44 -4.55
CA GLN A 254 -1.82 7.69 -5.20
C GLN A 254 -2.01 8.80 -4.15
N PRO A 255 -0.96 9.54 -3.82
CA PRO A 255 -1.07 10.65 -2.87
C PRO A 255 -1.94 11.82 -3.36
N ALA A 256 -2.16 11.94 -4.67
CA ALA A 256 -3.05 12.95 -5.22
C ALA A 256 -4.52 12.78 -4.76
N ASP A 257 -4.92 11.57 -4.33
CA ASP A 257 -6.25 11.33 -3.74
C ASP A 257 -6.51 12.22 -2.52
N GLY A 258 -5.46 12.45 -1.70
CA GLY A 258 -5.57 13.35 -0.55
C GLY A 258 -5.76 14.81 -0.95
N ALA A 259 -5.07 15.26 -2.01
CA ALA A 259 -5.22 16.60 -2.54
C ALA A 259 -6.61 16.78 -3.18
N TYR A 260 -7.05 15.82 -4.00
CA TYR A 260 -8.36 15.82 -4.62
C TYR A 260 -9.51 15.82 -3.60
N LEU A 261 -9.35 15.02 -2.53
CA LEU A 261 -10.32 15.03 -1.43
C LEU A 261 -10.47 16.44 -0.82
N LEU A 262 -9.36 17.16 -0.60
CA LEU A 262 -9.42 18.51 -0.08
C LEU A 262 -10.08 19.48 -1.06
N VAL A 263 -9.80 19.37 -2.37
CA VAL A 263 -10.49 20.16 -3.42
C VAL A 263 -11.99 19.93 -3.34
N ARG A 264 -12.45 18.68 -3.30
CA ARG A 264 -13.87 18.33 -3.14
C ARG A 264 -14.47 18.93 -1.88
N MET A 265 -13.77 18.76 -0.74
CA MET A 265 -14.24 19.30 0.55
C MET A 265 -14.34 20.83 0.55
N GLU A 266 -13.42 21.53 -0.14
CA GLU A 266 -13.48 22.99 -0.30
C GLU A 266 -14.72 23.40 -1.09
N CYS A 267 -14.96 22.78 -2.24
CA CYS A 267 -16.11 23.07 -3.08
C CYS A 267 -17.44 22.80 -2.39
N GLU A 268 -17.51 21.78 -1.56
CA GLU A 268 -18.73 21.41 -0.85
C GLU A 268 -18.88 22.11 0.52
N ASN A 269 -17.94 22.98 0.92
CA ASN A 269 -17.89 23.59 2.26
C ASN A 269 -17.98 22.53 3.36
N HIS A 270 -17.26 21.43 3.21
CA HIS A 270 -17.39 20.25 4.04
C HIS A 270 -16.94 20.50 5.49
N PRO A 271 -17.71 20.09 6.52
CA PRO A 271 -17.42 20.42 7.93
C PRO A 271 -16.08 19.88 8.46
N ASN A 272 -15.57 18.79 7.88
CA ASN A 272 -14.31 18.17 8.30
C ASN A 272 -13.08 18.67 7.52
N LEU A 273 -13.21 19.67 6.64
CA LEU A 273 -12.14 20.17 5.78
C LEU A 273 -10.86 20.49 6.55
N GLU A 274 -10.97 21.28 7.61
CA GLU A 274 -9.79 21.71 8.38
C GLU A 274 -9.11 20.54 9.09
N GLN A 275 -9.87 19.60 9.64
CA GLN A 275 -9.32 18.38 10.23
C GLN A 275 -8.61 17.50 9.19
N ALA A 276 -9.21 17.31 8.01
CA ALA A 276 -8.61 16.55 6.92
C ALA A 276 -7.30 17.19 6.45
N ARG A 277 -7.27 18.53 6.33
CA ARG A 277 -6.07 19.31 5.96
C ARG A 277 -4.94 19.10 6.96
N GLN A 278 -5.23 19.14 8.26
CA GLN A 278 -4.25 18.90 9.31
C GLN A 278 -3.71 17.47 9.29
N LEU A 279 -4.58 16.46 9.15
CA LEU A 279 -4.19 15.05 9.09
C LEU A 279 -3.32 14.75 7.87
N LEU A 280 -3.69 15.26 6.70
CA LEU A 280 -2.92 15.07 5.47
C LEU A 280 -1.60 15.83 5.50
N GLY A 281 -1.59 17.07 6.02
CA GLY A 281 -0.36 17.84 6.21
C GLY A 281 0.64 17.15 7.12
N TRP A 282 0.17 16.50 8.19
CA TRP A 282 1.02 15.71 9.07
C TRP A 282 1.61 14.48 8.37
N ASN A 283 0.82 13.77 7.57
CA ASN A 283 1.24 12.56 6.88
C ASN A 283 2.11 12.84 5.65
N GLY A 284 2.10 14.08 5.12
CA GLY A 284 2.72 14.40 3.83
C GLY A 284 2.11 13.59 2.70
N GLY A 285 0.78 13.36 2.77
CA GLY A 285 -0.01 12.59 1.80
C GLY A 285 0.33 11.10 1.70
N GLY A 286 1.19 10.56 2.58
CA GLY A 286 1.71 9.19 2.46
C GLY A 286 2.65 8.98 1.27
N ALA A 287 2.91 10.02 0.48
CA ALA A 287 3.75 9.99 -0.72
C ALA A 287 5.19 9.56 -0.43
N ASN A 288 5.66 9.95 0.73
CA ASN A 288 7.04 9.72 1.16
C ASN A 288 7.16 8.52 2.08
N SER A 289 6.28 7.53 1.94
CA SER A 289 6.39 6.29 2.72
C SER A 289 7.50 5.37 2.20
N SER A 290 7.79 5.37 0.88
CA SER A 290 8.92 4.64 0.30
C SER A 290 10.24 5.11 0.91
N GLY A 291 11.08 4.21 1.40
CA GLY A 291 12.35 4.54 2.04
C GLY A 291 12.24 5.23 3.41
N ARG A 292 11.02 5.49 3.92
CA ARG A 292 10.76 6.18 5.21
C ARG A 292 9.89 5.35 6.14
N GLY A 293 8.64 5.13 5.78
CA GLY A 293 7.63 4.43 6.59
C GLY A 293 7.30 3.04 6.09
N ILE A 294 7.83 2.66 4.93
CA ILE A 294 7.70 1.32 4.35
C ILE A 294 9.05 0.89 3.77
N ALA A 295 9.32 -0.40 3.84
CA ALA A 295 10.45 -1.08 3.23
C ALA A 295 9.98 -2.40 2.63
N ASN A 296 10.76 -2.98 1.72
CA ASN A 296 10.53 -4.34 1.24
C ASN A 296 11.80 -5.19 1.41
N ILE A 297 11.60 -6.45 1.75
CA ILE A 297 12.60 -7.51 1.62
C ILE A 297 12.06 -8.44 0.52
N ASP A 298 12.81 -8.60 -0.57
CA ASP A 298 12.43 -9.50 -1.64
C ASP A 298 12.74 -10.97 -1.31
N THR A 299 12.38 -11.87 -2.20
CA THR A 299 12.56 -13.32 -2.02
C THR A 299 14.01 -13.76 -1.96
N GLN A 300 14.93 -12.97 -2.50
CA GLN A 300 16.38 -13.22 -2.49
C GLN A 300 17.09 -12.52 -1.33
N GLY A 301 16.35 -11.77 -0.52
CA GLY A 301 16.85 -11.04 0.63
C GLY A 301 17.34 -9.63 0.31
N ASN A 302 17.12 -9.11 -0.89
CA ASN A 302 17.41 -7.72 -1.18
C ASN A 302 16.43 -6.81 -0.45
N VAL A 303 16.93 -5.68 0.03
CA VAL A 303 16.14 -4.63 0.68
C VAL A 303 15.88 -3.50 -0.30
N HIS A 304 14.62 -3.08 -0.40
CA HIS A 304 14.15 -2.02 -1.29
C HIS A 304 13.40 -0.94 -0.53
N PRO A 305 13.27 0.30 -1.08
CA PRO A 305 12.50 1.38 -0.45
C PRO A 305 11.01 1.06 -0.27
N ASP A 306 10.42 0.27 -1.19
CA ASP A 306 9.08 -0.34 -1.11
C ASP A 306 8.99 -1.57 -2.03
N GLN A 307 7.85 -2.27 -2.03
CA GLN A 307 7.67 -3.51 -2.78
C GLN A 307 7.59 -3.35 -4.30
N PHE A 308 7.37 -2.15 -4.79
CA PHE A 308 7.29 -1.86 -6.22
C PHE A 308 8.64 -1.41 -6.80
N TRP A 309 9.49 -0.81 -5.98
CA TRP A 309 10.75 -0.21 -6.41
C TRP A 309 11.91 -1.20 -6.38
N GLN A 310 11.79 -2.28 -7.15
CA GLN A 310 12.73 -3.41 -7.12
C GLN A 310 14.08 -3.11 -7.77
N ASP A 311 14.15 -2.11 -8.65
CA ASP A 311 15.41 -1.71 -9.30
C ASP A 311 16.37 -0.99 -8.35
N VAL A 312 15.87 -0.49 -7.22
CA VAL A 312 16.66 0.18 -6.19
C VAL A 312 16.97 -0.81 -5.05
N VAL A 313 18.19 -1.29 -5.01
CA VAL A 313 18.68 -2.22 -3.97
C VAL A 313 19.49 -1.46 -2.93
N LEU A 314 19.02 -1.44 -1.69
CA LEU A 314 19.69 -0.79 -0.55
C LEU A 314 20.75 -1.68 0.11
N GLY A 315 20.65 -2.97 -0.06
CA GLY A 315 21.52 -3.99 0.51
C GLY A 315 20.85 -5.36 0.50
N ASN A 316 21.48 -6.37 1.13
CA ASN A 316 20.93 -7.72 1.17
C ASN A 316 21.06 -8.32 2.57
N VAL A 317 19.95 -8.87 3.11
CA VAL A 317 19.88 -9.40 4.49
C VAL A 317 20.76 -10.64 4.72
N LYS A 318 21.19 -11.33 3.66
CA LYS A 318 22.19 -12.42 3.76
C LYS A 318 23.59 -11.93 4.13
N ARG A 319 23.86 -10.62 3.97
CA ARG A 319 25.19 -10.02 4.17
C ARG A 319 25.22 -9.06 5.35
N MET A 320 24.10 -8.38 5.62
CA MET A 320 24.01 -7.35 6.65
C MET A 320 22.59 -7.33 7.21
N PRO A 321 22.37 -7.19 8.53
CA PRO A 321 21.03 -7.08 9.11
C PRO A 321 20.22 -5.97 8.48
N PHE A 322 18.90 -6.18 8.33
CA PHE A 322 17.97 -5.19 7.79
C PHE A 322 18.07 -3.85 8.50
N SER A 323 18.15 -3.89 9.84
CA SER A 323 18.26 -2.68 10.67
C SER A 323 19.44 -1.80 10.26
N LYS A 324 20.61 -2.40 9.99
CA LYS A 324 21.82 -1.69 9.56
C LYS A 324 21.68 -1.13 8.15
N ILE A 325 21.10 -1.91 7.22
CA ILE A 325 20.82 -1.44 5.86
C ILE A 325 19.91 -0.20 5.91
N TRP A 326 18.82 -0.28 6.68
CA TRP A 326 17.83 0.79 6.76
C TRP A 326 18.31 2.08 7.43
N GLU A 327 19.27 1.95 8.34
CA GLU A 327 19.92 3.09 8.99
C GLU A 327 21.00 3.76 8.13
N GLY A 328 21.23 3.27 6.91
CA GLY A 328 22.28 3.79 6.02
C GLY A 328 23.67 3.25 6.39
N GLY A 329 23.74 2.02 6.92
CA GLY A 329 24.98 1.39 7.41
C GLY A 329 25.93 0.90 6.32
N ASN A 330 25.68 1.19 5.04
CA ASN A 330 26.58 0.84 3.93
C ASN A 330 26.59 1.95 2.86
N GLU A 331 27.62 1.89 2.00
CA GLU A 331 27.85 2.88 0.95
C GLU A 331 26.72 2.97 -0.09
N LEU A 332 25.91 1.90 -0.26
CA LEU A 332 24.78 1.88 -1.19
C LEU A 332 23.52 2.50 -0.59
N SER A 333 23.20 2.16 0.66
CA SER A 333 21.94 2.57 1.27
C SER A 333 21.92 4.04 1.70
N ALA A 334 23.03 4.56 2.18
CA ALA A 334 23.08 5.90 2.75
C ALA A 334 22.68 6.99 1.73
N PRO A 335 23.31 7.11 0.57
CA PRO A 335 22.99 8.17 -0.39
C PRO A 335 21.55 8.07 -0.91
N ILE A 336 21.11 6.86 -1.26
CA ILE A 336 19.79 6.61 -1.83
C ILE A 336 18.68 6.95 -0.81
N LEU A 337 18.84 6.50 0.43
CA LEU A 337 17.87 6.76 1.48
C LEU A 337 17.85 8.24 1.88
N ASP A 338 19.01 8.91 1.92
CA ASP A 338 19.08 10.34 2.22
C ASP A 338 18.39 11.16 1.13
N GLU A 339 18.58 10.81 -0.14
CA GLU A 339 17.89 11.44 -1.26
C GLU A 339 16.37 11.25 -1.19
N ILE A 340 15.89 10.01 -1.10
CA ILE A 340 14.46 9.68 -1.02
C ILE A 340 13.81 10.38 0.19
N ARG A 341 14.50 10.38 1.34
CA ARG A 341 14.00 10.98 2.58
C ARG A 341 13.96 12.51 2.54
N SER A 342 14.78 13.14 1.72
CA SER A 342 14.83 14.59 1.58
C SER A 342 13.58 15.19 0.93
N ILE A 343 12.92 14.45 0.04
CA ILE A 343 11.82 14.95 -0.81
C ILE A 343 10.71 15.63 0.00
N GLY A 344 10.26 14.99 1.08
CA GLY A 344 9.18 15.54 1.92
C GLY A 344 9.58 16.74 2.78
N MET A 345 10.85 17.11 2.79
CA MET A 345 11.41 18.21 3.60
C MET A 345 11.81 19.42 2.77
N LEU A 346 11.67 19.35 1.45
CA LEU A 346 12.07 20.42 0.55
C LEU A 346 11.27 21.70 0.83
N SER A 347 11.98 22.82 0.94
CA SER A 347 11.41 24.15 0.83
C SER A 347 10.83 24.37 -0.57
N VAL A 348 10.08 25.46 -0.77
CA VAL A 348 9.52 25.80 -2.08
C VAL A 348 10.64 26.02 -3.11
N ASP A 349 11.70 26.73 -2.71
CA ASP A 349 12.80 27.05 -3.62
C ASP A 349 13.62 25.80 -3.97
N GLU A 350 14.01 24.98 -2.99
CA GLU A 350 14.68 23.70 -3.24
C GLU A 350 13.86 22.76 -4.14
N ARG A 351 12.53 22.78 -3.98
CA ARG A 351 11.62 22.02 -4.81
C ARG A 351 11.64 22.49 -6.26
N ARG A 352 11.57 23.82 -6.48
CA ARG A 352 11.65 24.45 -7.81
C ARG A 352 12.97 24.18 -8.51
N GLU A 353 14.06 24.12 -7.76
CA GLU A 353 15.38 23.80 -8.29
C GLU A 353 15.54 22.33 -8.67
N ARG A 354 14.90 21.41 -7.93
CA ARG A 354 15.15 19.96 -8.04
C ARG A 354 14.06 19.21 -8.79
N MET A 355 12.79 19.60 -8.62
CA MET A 355 11.67 18.89 -9.24
C MET A 355 11.36 19.41 -10.65
N HIS A 356 11.00 18.47 -11.52
CA HIS A 356 10.63 18.74 -12.90
C HIS A 356 9.12 18.68 -13.11
N GLY A 357 8.60 19.55 -14.00
CA GLY A 357 7.20 19.59 -14.40
C GLY A 357 6.29 20.15 -13.30
N ARG A 358 5.01 19.82 -13.39
CA ARG A 358 3.94 20.45 -12.59
C ARG A 358 4.08 20.30 -11.07
N CYS A 359 4.83 19.30 -10.58
CA CYS A 359 5.03 19.14 -9.13
C CYS A 359 5.92 20.23 -8.51
N ALA A 360 6.75 20.91 -9.31
CA ALA A 360 7.63 21.96 -8.84
C ALA A 360 6.88 23.14 -8.18
N ASP A 361 5.76 23.55 -8.81
CA ASP A 361 4.95 24.70 -8.38
C ASP A 361 3.60 24.31 -7.77
N CYS A 362 3.32 22.99 -7.64
CA CYS A 362 2.03 22.51 -7.16
C CYS A 362 1.71 22.96 -5.72
N GLN A 363 0.55 23.60 -5.52
CA GLN A 363 0.08 24.04 -4.20
C GLN A 363 -0.10 22.89 -3.19
N TRP A 364 -0.40 21.70 -3.69
CA TRP A 364 -0.66 20.49 -2.88
C TRP A 364 0.61 19.72 -2.49
N PHE A 365 1.80 20.22 -2.80
CA PHE A 365 3.03 19.47 -2.54
C PHE A 365 3.18 19.04 -1.08
N LYS A 366 2.81 19.89 -0.12
CA LYS A 366 2.88 19.55 1.31
C LYS A 366 1.94 18.40 1.69
N VAL A 367 0.85 18.23 0.98
CA VAL A 367 -0.13 17.14 1.15
C VAL A 367 0.32 15.89 0.39
N CYS A 368 0.67 16.07 -0.88
CA CYS A 368 0.93 14.99 -1.83
C CYS A 368 2.40 14.53 -1.87
N GLY A 369 3.38 15.45 -1.61
CA GLY A 369 4.81 15.16 -1.66
C GLY A 369 5.32 14.85 -3.08
N GLY A 370 4.62 15.34 -4.11
CA GLY A 370 4.98 15.13 -5.51
C GLY A 370 4.48 13.81 -6.10
N GLY A 371 3.49 13.15 -5.50
CA GLY A 371 2.93 11.90 -5.98
C GLY A 371 3.69 10.65 -5.49
N PHE A 372 3.49 9.52 -6.16
CA PHE A 372 4.16 8.27 -5.83
C PHE A 372 5.53 8.20 -6.53
N ARG A 373 6.60 8.40 -5.76
CA ARG A 373 7.96 8.57 -6.30
C ARG A 373 8.47 7.38 -7.10
N THR A 374 8.09 6.17 -6.72
CA THR A 374 8.42 4.96 -7.49
C THR A 374 7.85 5.04 -8.91
N ARG A 375 6.58 5.46 -9.06
CA ARG A 375 5.94 5.61 -10.38
C ARG A 375 6.56 6.77 -11.17
N ALA A 376 6.88 7.87 -10.50
CA ALA A 376 7.57 8.99 -11.12
C ALA A 376 8.96 8.59 -11.64
N ALA A 377 9.73 7.83 -10.85
CA ALA A 377 11.03 7.33 -11.25
C ALA A 377 10.96 6.39 -12.46
N PHE A 378 10.00 5.48 -12.50
CA PHE A 378 9.80 4.60 -13.67
C PHE A 378 9.46 5.36 -14.94
N ALA A 379 8.62 6.39 -14.83
CA ALA A 379 8.16 7.14 -16.01
C ALA A 379 9.19 8.13 -16.55
N ASN A 380 9.98 8.74 -15.67
CA ASN A 380 10.89 9.85 -16.04
C ASN A 380 12.36 9.41 -16.07
N GLY A 381 12.68 8.22 -15.59
CA GLY A 381 14.06 7.76 -15.41
C GLY A 381 14.79 8.41 -14.24
N ASP A 382 14.12 9.26 -13.47
CA ASP A 382 14.65 9.90 -12.28
C ASP A 382 13.59 10.08 -11.17
N LEU A 383 14.07 10.36 -9.96
CA LEU A 383 13.25 10.54 -8.77
C LEU A 383 12.48 11.87 -8.75
N TRP A 384 12.90 12.85 -9.53
CA TRP A 384 12.49 14.24 -9.42
C TRP A 384 11.39 14.65 -10.42
N GLY A 385 11.07 13.78 -11.37
CA GLY A 385 10.00 14.00 -12.34
C GLY A 385 8.61 14.07 -11.69
N SER A 386 7.66 14.68 -12.40
CA SER A 386 6.25 14.64 -11.99
C SER A 386 5.69 13.22 -12.06
N ASP A 387 4.81 12.87 -11.11
CA ASP A 387 4.11 11.58 -11.12
C ASP A 387 3.05 11.56 -12.25
N PRO A 388 3.18 10.68 -13.26
CA PRO A 388 2.22 10.62 -14.36
C PRO A 388 0.82 10.12 -13.95
N GLY A 389 0.70 9.53 -12.76
CA GLY A 389 -0.59 9.13 -12.23
C GLY A 389 -1.37 10.29 -11.57
N CYS A 390 -0.82 11.50 -11.52
CA CYS A 390 -1.54 12.65 -11.00
C CYS A 390 -2.69 13.06 -11.94
N TYR A 391 -3.91 13.02 -11.44
CA TYR A 391 -5.13 13.33 -12.18
C TYR A 391 -5.75 14.69 -11.81
N LEU A 392 -5.07 15.51 -11.01
CA LEU A 392 -5.48 16.89 -10.76
C LEU A 392 -5.35 17.68 -12.08
N ASN A 393 -6.30 18.57 -12.35
CA ASN A 393 -6.22 19.46 -13.50
C ASN A 393 -5.26 20.64 -13.23
N ASP A 394 -5.02 21.51 -14.22
CA ASP A 394 -4.04 22.59 -14.10
C ASP A 394 -4.50 23.70 -13.16
N GLU A 395 -5.81 23.97 -13.09
CA GLU A 395 -6.40 24.93 -12.14
C GLU A 395 -6.20 24.43 -10.70
N GLU A 396 -6.46 23.15 -10.45
CA GLU A 396 -6.27 22.54 -9.13
C GLU A 396 -4.80 22.50 -8.70
N VAL A 397 -3.86 22.36 -9.64
CA VAL A 397 -2.42 22.37 -9.35
C VAL A 397 -1.90 23.76 -9.05
N GLY A 398 -2.49 24.81 -9.66
CA GLY A 398 -2.12 26.20 -9.46
C GLY A 398 -2.28 26.70 -8.03
N ALA A 399 -1.82 27.92 -7.76
CA ALA A 399 -1.91 28.56 -6.44
C ALA A 399 -3.18 29.40 -6.26
N GLU A 400 -4.01 29.52 -7.28
CA GLU A 400 -5.29 30.23 -7.23
C GLU A 400 -6.40 29.32 -6.67
N PRO A 401 -7.43 29.90 -6.00
CA PRO A 401 -8.57 29.13 -5.54
C PRO A 401 -9.22 28.37 -6.70
N VAL A 402 -9.50 27.10 -6.50
CA VAL A 402 -10.18 26.26 -7.49
C VAL A 402 -11.58 26.81 -7.71
N ALA A 403 -11.95 27.06 -8.97
CA ALA A 403 -13.35 27.34 -9.32
C ALA A 403 -14.17 26.06 -9.13
N CYS A 404 -15.13 26.12 -8.23
CA CYS A 404 -16.02 24.99 -7.90
C CYS A 404 -17.21 24.90 -8.86
#